data_71dd4c126cb0d036f7555607b38246fc
#
_entry.id   71dd4c126cb0d036f7555607b38246fc
#
_cell.length_a   1.000
_cell.length_b   1.000
_cell.length_c   1.000
_cell.angle_alpha   90.00
_cell.angle_beta   90.00
_cell.angle_gamma   90.00
#
_symmetry.space_group_name_H-M   'P 1'
#
loop_
_entity.id
_entity.type
_entity.pdbx_description
1 polymer ?
#
loop_
_entity_poly.entity_id
_entity_poly.type
_entity_poly.pdbx_seq_one_letter_code
_entity_poly.pdbx_strand_id
1 'polypeptide(L)'
;MIEFKQSWQLPAKPMPIVIFGAGSIVTDAHIPAYAAAGFKVNGVFDPNLIKARNLADEYGFVAYETAEQAASQPNVVFDIATPPDAHAKILDILPIG
;
A
#
# COMPACT_ATOMS: atom_id res chain seq x y z
N MET A 1 -8.03 2.66 -16.47
CA MET A 1 -8.24 1.92 -16.19
C MET A 1 -8.47 1.04 -16.65
N ILE A 2 -8.29 0.55 -16.81
CA ILE A 2 -8.64 -0.33 -17.15
C ILE A 2 -9.50 -0.72 -16.87
N GLU A 3 -9.83 -0.85 -16.82
CA GLU A 3 -10.53 -1.33 -16.53
C GLU A 3 -10.59 -1.99 -15.92
N PHE A 4 -10.35 -2.03 -15.33
CA PHE A 4 -10.61 -3.00 -15.03
C PHE A 4 -11.80 -3.26 -14.96
N LYS A 5 -12.51 -3.01 -15.27
CA LYS A 5 -13.61 -3.39 -15.35
C LYS A 5 -14.03 -4.60 -14.96
N GLN A 6 -13.53 -5.06 -14.69
CA GLN A 6 -13.76 -6.37 -14.37
C GLN A 6 -14.02 -6.59 -12.98
N SER A 7 -14.64 -5.64 -12.32
CA SER A 7 -14.95 -5.71 -10.92
C SER A 7 -15.78 -6.92 -10.56
N TRP A 8 -16.50 -7.45 -11.49
CA TRP A 8 -17.23 -8.69 -11.26
C TRP A 8 -16.30 -9.87 -11.02
N GLN A 9 -15.03 -9.71 -11.23
CA GLN A 9 -14.05 -10.74 -10.94
C GLN A 9 -13.44 -10.60 -9.56
N LEU A 10 -13.87 -9.65 -8.77
CA LEU A 10 -13.31 -9.44 -7.45
C LEU A 10 -13.56 -10.67 -6.58
N PRO A 11 -12.56 -11.06 -5.78
CA PRO A 11 -12.75 -12.16 -4.84
C PRO A 11 -13.76 -11.77 -3.76
N ALA A 12 -14.35 -12.76 -3.14
CA ALA A 12 -15.28 -12.54 -2.04
C ALA A 12 -14.60 -11.79 -0.89
N LYS A 13 -13.31 -12.03 -0.71
CA LYS A 13 -12.50 -11.32 0.28
C LYS A 13 -11.40 -10.59 -0.46
N PRO A 14 -11.46 -9.27 -0.54
CA PRO A 14 -10.38 -8.50 -1.14
C PRO A 14 -9.09 -8.72 -0.38
N MET A 15 -7.98 -8.82 -1.09
CA MET A 15 -6.68 -8.97 -0.46
C MET A 15 -6.30 -7.68 0.25
N PRO A 16 -5.62 -7.79 1.40
CA PRO A 16 -5.18 -6.59 2.10
C PRO A 16 -4.12 -5.84 1.29
N ILE A 17 -3.95 -4.57 1.64
CA ILE A 17 -3.11 -3.65 0.88
C ILE A 17 -1.88 -3.30 1.70
N VAL A 18 -0.73 -3.32 1.06
CA VAL A 18 0.52 -2.80 1.60
C VAL A 18 0.87 -1.55 0.80
N ILE A 19 1.08 -0.43 1.49
CA ILE A 19 1.32 0.85 0.85
C ILE A 19 2.80 1.20 0.92
N PHE A 20 3.37 1.62 -0.21
CA PHE A 20 4.70 2.20 -0.25
C PHE A 20 4.54 3.70 -0.42
N GLY A 21 4.83 4.45 0.64
CA GLY A 21 4.69 5.90 0.65
C GLY A 21 3.68 6.36 1.69
N ALA A 22 4.04 7.37 2.46
CA ALA A 22 3.20 7.90 3.53
C ALA A 22 2.95 9.39 3.36
N GLY A 23 2.90 9.85 2.12
CA GLY A 23 2.67 11.26 1.84
C GLY A 23 1.21 11.66 1.94
N SER A 24 0.93 12.92 1.69
CA SER A 24 -0.41 13.47 1.85
C SER A 24 -1.43 12.83 0.92
N ILE A 25 -1.02 12.43 -0.29
CA ILE A 25 -1.96 11.79 -1.22
C ILE A 25 -2.48 10.47 -0.65
N VAL A 26 -1.63 9.74 0.09
CA VAL A 26 -2.05 8.50 0.74
C VAL A 26 -3.08 8.80 1.82
N THR A 27 -2.79 9.78 2.68
CA THR A 27 -3.69 10.16 3.76
C THR A 27 -5.00 10.75 3.23
N ASP A 28 -4.91 11.62 2.21
CA ASP A 28 -6.07 12.39 1.76
C ASP A 28 -6.94 11.65 0.76
N ALA A 29 -6.37 10.70 0.04
CA ALA A 29 -7.09 10.03 -1.04
C ALA A 29 -7.08 8.51 -0.95
N HIS A 30 -5.91 7.89 -0.80
CA HIS A 30 -5.82 6.44 -0.89
C HIS A 30 -6.51 5.74 0.27
N ILE A 31 -6.20 6.14 1.50
CA ILE A 31 -6.76 5.49 2.68
C ILE A 31 -8.28 5.67 2.76
N PRO A 32 -8.83 6.89 2.55
CA PRO A 32 -10.28 7.02 2.54
C PRO A 32 -10.95 6.21 1.44
N ALA A 33 -10.32 6.09 0.28
CA ALA A 33 -10.88 5.29 -0.82
C ALA A 33 -10.92 3.81 -0.44
N TYR A 34 -9.87 3.30 0.20
CA TYR A 34 -9.85 1.91 0.65
C TYR A 34 -10.91 1.64 1.69
N ALA A 35 -11.06 2.55 2.64
CA ALA A 35 -12.08 2.42 3.67
C ALA A 35 -13.49 2.38 3.06
N ALA A 36 -13.74 3.27 2.10
CA ALA A 36 -15.04 3.32 1.44
C ALA A 36 -15.32 2.06 0.62
N ALA A 37 -14.28 1.45 0.05
CA ALA A 37 -14.43 0.25 -0.76
C ALA A 37 -14.37 -1.04 0.06
N GLY A 38 -14.12 -0.96 1.35
CA GLY A 38 -14.05 -2.15 2.20
C GLY A 38 -12.72 -2.88 2.16
N PHE A 39 -11.67 -2.25 1.65
CA PHE A 39 -10.35 -2.86 1.65
C PHE A 39 -9.64 -2.60 2.97
N LYS A 40 -8.85 -3.59 3.40
CA LYS A 40 -8.06 -3.46 4.61
C LYS A 40 -6.63 -3.11 4.23
N VAL A 41 -6.05 -2.13 4.93
CA VAL A 41 -4.64 -1.82 4.80
C VAL A 41 -3.88 -2.56 5.90
N ASN A 42 -2.92 -3.39 5.50
CA ASN A 42 -2.08 -4.11 6.46
C ASN A 42 -0.97 -3.24 7.00
N GLY A 43 -0.36 -2.42 6.17
CA GLY A 43 0.73 -1.60 6.62
C GLY A 43 1.29 -0.69 5.55
N VAL A 44 2.27 0.08 5.94
CA VAL A 44 2.89 1.09 5.10
C VAL A 44 4.39 1.11 5.31
N PHE A 45 5.14 1.37 4.25
CA PHE A 45 6.56 1.69 4.34
C PHE A 45 6.82 3.05 3.70
N ASP A 46 7.68 3.84 4.34
CA ASP A 46 8.18 5.08 3.77
C ASP A 46 9.62 5.24 4.24
N PRO A 47 10.55 5.70 3.38
CA PRO A 47 11.92 5.96 3.83
C PRO A 47 11.98 6.90 5.02
N ASN A 48 11.01 7.79 5.15
CA ASN A 48 10.83 8.56 6.37
C ASN A 48 10.02 7.71 7.34
N LEU A 49 10.72 7.00 8.22
CA LEU A 49 10.08 6.05 9.13
C LEU A 49 9.13 6.72 10.11
N ILE A 50 9.38 7.98 10.44
CA ILE A 50 8.50 8.72 11.33
C ILE A 50 7.13 8.94 10.67
N LYS A 51 7.12 9.29 9.39
CA LYS A 51 5.87 9.45 8.66
C LYS A 51 5.09 8.14 8.61
N ALA A 52 5.78 7.03 8.35
CA ALA A 52 5.13 5.74 8.31
C ALA A 52 4.53 5.37 9.66
N ARG A 53 5.27 5.60 10.74
CA ARG A 53 4.78 5.31 12.08
C ARG A 53 3.57 6.15 12.45
N ASN A 54 3.63 7.45 12.14
CA ASN A 54 2.51 8.33 12.47
C ASN A 54 1.25 7.90 11.74
N LEU A 55 1.39 7.55 10.47
CA LEU A 55 0.25 7.10 9.69
C LEU A 55 -0.30 5.78 10.22
N ALA A 56 0.59 4.85 10.53
CA ALA A 56 0.21 3.55 11.06
C ALA A 56 -0.51 3.67 12.40
N ASP A 57 0.00 4.54 13.28
CA ASP A 57 -0.61 4.77 14.59
C ASP A 57 -2.01 5.38 14.44
N GLU A 58 -2.16 6.29 13.49
CA GLU A 58 -3.43 6.97 13.29
C GLU A 58 -4.52 6.02 12.83
N TYR A 59 -4.18 5.07 11.96
CA TYR A 59 -5.16 4.19 11.33
C TYR A 59 -5.11 2.75 11.83
N GLY A 60 -4.17 2.42 12.72
CA GLY A 60 -4.15 1.11 13.34
C GLY A 60 -3.55 0.00 12.49
N PHE A 61 -2.62 0.31 11.60
CA PHE A 61 -1.93 -0.73 10.85
C PHE A 61 -0.42 -0.69 11.11
N VAL A 62 0.35 -1.51 10.41
CA VAL A 62 1.77 -1.71 10.70
C VAL A 62 2.62 -0.71 9.92
N ALA A 63 3.66 -0.18 10.57
CA ALA A 63 4.71 0.57 9.88
C ALA A 63 5.90 -0.38 9.66
N TYR A 64 6.18 -0.69 8.41
CA TYR A 64 7.31 -1.56 8.09
C TYR A 64 8.61 -0.76 8.18
N GLU A 65 9.66 -1.41 8.67
CA GLU A 65 10.93 -0.73 8.88
C GLU A 65 11.82 -0.72 7.64
N THR A 66 11.61 -1.65 6.73
CA THR A 66 12.35 -1.71 5.48
C THR A 66 11.40 -1.96 4.32
N ALA A 67 11.84 -1.53 3.14
CA ALA A 67 11.07 -1.78 1.92
C ALA A 67 10.99 -3.27 1.64
N GLU A 68 12.06 -4.01 1.93
CA GLU A 68 12.08 -5.45 1.74
C GLU A 68 11.08 -6.15 2.62
N GLN A 69 10.94 -5.70 3.86
CA GLN A 69 9.96 -6.26 4.78
C GLN A 69 8.54 -6.07 4.22
N ALA A 70 8.26 -4.87 3.74
CA ALA A 70 6.95 -4.59 3.16
C ALA A 70 6.70 -5.43 1.90
N ALA A 71 7.72 -5.56 1.05
CA ALA A 71 7.61 -6.28 -0.21
C ALA A 71 7.46 -7.80 -0.01
N SER A 72 7.86 -8.31 1.14
CA SER A 72 7.81 -9.75 1.40
C SER A 72 6.47 -10.23 1.97
N GLN A 73 5.54 -9.32 2.18
CA GLN A 73 4.23 -9.71 2.72
C GLN A 73 3.48 -10.58 1.73
N PRO A 74 2.96 -11.74 2.16
CA PRO A 74 2.27 -12.64 1.24
C PRO A 74 0.80 -12.26 1.08
N ASN A 75 0.25 -12.58 -0.08
CA ASN A 75 -1.19 -12.46 -0.32
C ASN A 75 -1.71 -11.04 -0.12
N VAL A 76 -0.97 -10.07 -0.63
CA VAL A 76 -1.34 -8.66 -0.52
C VAL A 76 -1.30 -7.99 -1.88
N VAL A 77 -1.94 -6.84 -1.97
CA VAL A 77 -1.84 -5.95 -3.12
C VAL A 77 -0.94 -4.80 -2.73
N PHE A 78 -0.01 -4.45 -3.60
CA PHE A 78 0.92 -3.34 -3.34
C PHE A 78 0.41 -2.06 -3.97
N ASP A 79 0.33 -1.01 -3.16
CA ASP A 79 0.00 0.34 -3.63
C ASP A 79 1.27 1.17 -3.56
N ILE A 80 1.84 1.49 -4.72
CA ILE A 80 3.09 2.22 -4.77
C ILE A 80 2.78 3.69 -5.01
N ALA A 81 2.78 4.45 -3.94
CA ALA A 81 2.41 5.86 -3.94
C ALA A 81 3.62 6.76 -3.69
N THR A 82 4.79 6.33 -4.14
CA THR A 82 6.04 7.10 -4.00
C THR A 82 6.30 7.92 -5.25
N PRO A 83 7.22 8.90 -5.16
CA PRO A 83 7.65 9.61 -6.36
C PRO A 83 8.26 8.67 -7.40
N PRO A 84 8.24 9.04 -8.68
CA PRO A 84 8.72 8.15 -9.75
C PRO A 84 10.11 7.58 -9.55
N ASP A 85 11.04 8.36 -9.00
CA ASP A 85 12.40 7.88 -8.77
C ASP A 85 12.44 6.73 -7.77
N ALA A 86 11.68 6.83 -6.70
CA ALA A 86 11.60 5.78 -5.72
C ALA A 86 10.75 4.61 -6.22
N HIS A 87 9.80 4.88 -7.10
CA HIS A 87 8.91 3.89 -7.68
C HIS A 87 9.69 2.75 -8.34
N ALA A 88 10.68 3.11 -9.17
CA ALA A 88 11.47 2.12 -9.89
C ALA A 88 12.24 1.21 -8.92
N LYS A 89 12.78 1.79 -7.84
CA LYS A 89 13.52 1.00 -6.86
C LYS A 89 12.63 0.01 -6.14
N ILE A 90 11.40 0.39 -5.86
CA ILE A 90 10.45 -0.49 -5.19
C ILE A 90 10.05 -1.63 -6.11
N LEU A 91 9.83 -1.34 -7.39
CA LEU A 91 9.47 -2.39 -8.34
C LEU A 91 10.53 -3.49 -8.44
N ASP A 92 11.79 -3.12 -8.22
CA ASP A 92 12.87 -4.10 -8.28
C ASP A 92 12.82 -5.13 -7.15
N ILE A 93 12.23 -4.78 -6.02
CA ILE A 93 12.18 -5.68 -4.86
C ILE A 93 10.84 -6.38 -4.70
N LEU A 94 9.82 -5.99 -5.47
CA LEU A 94 8.51 -6.65 -5.37
C LEU A 94 8.56 -8.04 -5.99
N PRO A 95 7.85 -9.00 -5.37
CA PRO A 95 7.86 -10.39 -5.84
C PRO A 95 6.90 -10.61 -7.01
N ILE A 96 7.02 -9.79 -8.03
CA ILE A 96 6.20 -9.95 -9.23
C ILE A 96 7.03 -10.53 -10.33
N GLY A 97 6.49 -11.51 -10.92
CA GLY A 97 7.18 -12.22 -11.99
C GLY A 97 7.10 -11.50 -13.30
#